data_1c8e4069648e3f763a5728716021e8be
#
_entry.id   1c8e4069648e3f763a5728716021e8be
#
_cell.length_a   1.000
_cell.length_b   1.000
_cell.length_c   1.000
_cell.angle_alpha   90.00
_cell.angle_beta   90.00
_cell.angle_gamma   90.00
#
_symmetry.space_group_name_H-M   'P 1'
#
loop_
_entity.id
_entity.type
_entity.pdbx_description
1 polymer ?
#
loop_
_entity_poly.entity_id
_entity_poly.type
_entity_poly.pdbx_seq_one_letter_code
_entity_poly.pdbx_strand_id
1 'polypeptide(L)'
;AKIVWITSFNSKDIQTKIINLLDNEKIEAIITTTSFSSVEYENDNIKNSLWDTLDVPVYQLLISSSTVNEWKKSTVGLNPIDLSIQVVLPEVDGRICTVPIAFKNLSYTDNELSISVYKTEPYDKHIEWCINYIKNLIYLRKTSNFNKKIAVVIANYPVKDSRIANGVGLDTPESLLYVLRWLKDEGYYLGDNPLPRSSKELINKLITYRTNSEETISNEPQSYLSLVDYLYHWNKIESNAKEKLIKRWGEPNFSKQLEESGFPINGFTLGNITVLVQANRGFEQDNLSDLHSPDLPPTHKYIAQYFWLTHAFKANAIIHLGKHGSVEWLPGKGVGLSSNCFPFIICPPVPNIYPFIVNDPGEGSQAKRRTHAIIIDHLTPPLSNAGSYNELLEIENLIDEYYESKLINDNRNELLEKKIIELLIKNSWPSIDQNIIKDDISKINIQEIIDTAESYLCEIKQSQIRTGLHIFGVNQSMDKLIELTLAISNVP
;
A
#
# COMPACT_ATOMS: atom_id res chain seq x y z
N ALA A 1 -31.24 7.07 -5.81
CA ALA A 1 -30.81 6.98 -4.41
C ALA A 1 -32.00 7.26 -3.50
N LYS A 2 -32.09 6.55 -2.38
CA LYS A 2 -33.07 6.80 -1.30
C LYS A 2 -32.33 7.48 -0.16
N ILE A 3 -32.88 8.60 0.34
CA ILE A 3 -32.30 9.35 1.45
C ILE A 3 -33.03 8.94 2.73
N VAL A 4 -32.29 8.51 3.74
CA VAL A 4 -32.81 8.17 5.06
C VAL A 4 -32.20 9.14 6.08
N TRP A 5 -33.02 9.90 6.75
CA TRP A 5 -32.61 10.82 7.83
C TRP A 5 -32.67 10.09 9.15
N ILE A 6 -31.58 10.06 9.89
CA ILE A 6 -31.47 9.47 11.23
C ILE A 6 -30.97 10.53 12.20
N THR A 7 -31.58 10.59 13.37
CA THR A 7 -31.22 11.53 14.42
C THR A 7 -30.30 10.90 15.47
N SER A 8 -30.32 9.56 15.58
CA SER A 8 -29.46 8.80 16.49
C SER A 8 -29.40 7.33 16.07
N PHE A 9 -28.27 6.67 16.26
CA PHE A 9 -28.14 5.22 16.08
C PHE A 9 -28.38 4.39 17.35
N ASN A 10 -28.53 5.05 18.49
CA ASN A 10 -28.40 4.42 19.81
C ASN A 10 -29.66 3.67 20.27
N SER A 11 -30.66 3.39 19.42
CA SER A 11 -31.79 2.55 19.83
C SER A 11 -31.94 1.35 18.89
N LYS A 12 -32.12 0.15 19.46
CA LYS A 12 -32.49 -1.08 18.73
C LYS A 12 -33.65 -0.83 17.77
N ASP A 13 -34.61 0.03 18.16
CA ASP A 13 -35.75 0.39 17.33
C ASP A 13 -35.34 1.08 16.03
N ILE A 14 -34.29 1.92 16.03
CA ILE A 14 -33.85 2.62 14.83
C ILE A 14 -33.13 1.67 13.90
N GLN A 15 -32.27 0.81 14.42
CA GLN A 15 -31.56 -0.21 13.63
C GLN A 15 -32.57 -1.16 12.97
N THR A 16 -33.54 -1.65 13.73
CA THR A 16 -34.61 -2.51 13.20
C THR A 16 -35.45 -1.79 12.13
N LYS A 17 -35.79 -0.51 12.34
CA LYS A 17 -36.50 0.29 11.35
C LYS A 17 -35.69 0.50 10.08
N ILE A 18 -34.37 0.72 10.18
CA ILE A 18 -33.49 0.84 9.02
C ILE A 18 -33.45 -0.48 8.26
N ILE A 19 -33.23 -1.61 8.94
CA ILE A 19 -33.23 -2.94 8.33
C ILE A 19 -34.56 -3.18 7.59
N ASN A 20 -35.70 -2.99 8.27
CA ASN A 20 -37.04 -3.18 7.65
C ASN A 20 -37.28 -2.25 6.45
N LEU A 21 -36.74 -1.03 6.49
CA LEU A 21 -36.86 -0.05 5.41
C LEU A 21 -36.05 -0.46 4.19
N LEU A 22 -34.94 -1.19 4.41
CA LEU A 22 -33.96 -1.57 3.40
C LEU A 22 -34.13 -3.00 2.92
N ASP A 23 -34.75 -3.89 3.71
CA ASP A 23 -34.88 -5.32 3.42
C ASP A 23 -35.72 -5.60 2.15
N ASN A 24 -36.66 -4.73 1.81
CA ASN A 24 -37.47 -4.82 0.60
C ASN A 24 -36.84 -4.11 -0.63
N GLU A 25 -35.64 -3.51 -0.48
CA GLU A 25 -35.00 -2.74 -1.53
C GLU A 25 -33.73 -3.45 -2.00
N LYS A 26 -33.52 -3.54 -3.30
CA LYS A 26 -32.25 -4.03 -3.83
C LYS A 26 -31.17 -2.97 -3.65
N ILE A 27 -30.46 -3.00 -2.51
CA ILE A 27 -29.41 -2.06 -2.17
C ILE A 27 -28.08 -2.58 -2.71
N GLU A 28 -27.31 -1.70 -3.33
CA GLU A 28 -25.99 -2.02 -3.88
C GLU A 28 -24.84 -1.43 -3.04
N ALA A 29 -25.08 -0.34 -2.35
CA ALA A 29 -24.16 0.32 -1.44
C ALA A 29 -24.89 1.26 -0.50
N ILE A 30 -24.32 1.49 0.67
CA ILE A 30 -24.79 2.49 1.63
C ILE A 30 -23.77 3.62 1.72
N ILE A 31 -24.26 4.83 1.78
CA ILE A 31 -23.46 6.04 1.97
C ILE A 31 -23.92 6.66 3.29
N THR A 32 -23.00 6.88 4.20
CA THR A 32 -23.30 7.47 5.49
C THR A 32 -22.41 8.66 5.80
N THR A 33 -23.00 9.67 6.47
CA THR A 33 -22.27 10.82 7.03
C THR A 33 -22.30 10.80 8.56
N THR A 34 -22.87 9.74 9.15
CA THR A 34 -22.99 9.64 10.60
C THR A 34 -21.65 9.40 11.26
N SER A 35 -21.38 10.13 12.32
CA SER A 35 -20.20 9.96 13.16
C SER A 35 -20.39 8.77 14.11
N PHE A 36 -19.32 8.35 14.76
CA PHE A 36 -19.22 7.24 15.71
C PHE A 36 -19.48 5.86 15.10
N SER A 37 -19.15 4.84 15.88
CA SER A 37 -19.46 3.45 15.56
C SER A 37 -20.94 3.14 15.84
N SER A 38 -21.49 2.23 15.07
CA SER A 38 -22.82 1.64 15.29
C SER A 38 -22.75 0.26 15.96
N VAL A 39 -21.54 -0.23 16.28
CA VAL A 39 -21.33 -1.50 16.98
C VAL A 39 -21.80 -1.39 18.42
N GLU A 40 -22.62 -2.33 18.85
CA GLU A 40 -23.03 -2.50 20.24
C GLU A 40 -22.22 -3.63 20.87
N TYR A 41 -21.81 -3.43 22.13
CA TYR A 41 -21.18 -4.44 22.95
C TYR A 41 -22.20 -5.01 23.94
N GLU A 42 -22.29 -6.31 24.04
CA GLU A 42 -23.09 -7.00 25.04
C GLU A 42 -22.24 -8.08 25.71
N ASN A 43 -21.97 -7.95 27.01
CA ASN A 43 -21.14 -8.89 27.79
C ASN A 43 -19.77 -9.14 27.16
N ASP A 44 -19.04 -8.07 26.80
CA ASP A 44 -17.73 -8.09 26.13
C ASP A 44 -17.69 -8.77 24.74
N ASN A 45 -18.84 -9.13 24.20
CA ASN A 45 -18.94 -9.64 22.82
C ASN A 45 -19.46 -8.55 21.89
N ILE A 46 -18.85 -8.48 20.72
CA ILE A 46 -19.31 -7.62 19.62
C ILE A 46 -20.59 -8.24 19.07
N LYS A 47 -21.70 -7.48 19.13
CA LYS A 47 -22.89 -7.84 18.35
C LYS A 47 -22.66 -7.51 16.88
N ASN A 48 -23.30 -8.28 16.00
CA ASN A 48 -23.34 -7.96 14.59
C ASN A 48 -23.82 -6.50 14.42
N SER A 49 -23.02 -5.74 13.68
CA SER A 49 -23.40 -4.36 13.35
C SER A 49 -24.61 -4.36 12.41
N LEU A 50 -25.31 -3.23 12.34
CA LEU A 50 -26.34 -3.00 11.33
C LEU A 50 -25.82 -3.33 9.91
N TRP A 51 -24.55 -3.02 9.67
CA TRP A 51 -23.90 -3.18 8.35
C TRP A 51 -23.67 -4.64 7.99
N ASP A 52 -23.34 -5.50 8.96
CA ASP A 52 -23.17 -6.94 8.76
C ASP A 52 -24.49 -7.60 8.31
N THR A 53 -25.61 -7.15 8.88
CA THR A 53 -26.94 -7.66 8.52
C THR A 53 -27.30 -7.32 7.08
N LEU A 54 -26.88 -6.16 6.58
CA LEU A 54 -27.22 -5.69 5.24
C LEU A 54 -26.30 -6.24 4.14
N ASP A 55 -25.12 -6.72 4.52
CA ASP A 55 -24.12 -7.33 3.61
C ASP A 55 -23.83 -6.53 2.32
N VAL A 56 -23.71 -5.23 2.47
CA VAL A 56 -23.40 -4.29 1.39
C VAL A 56 -22.27 -3.35 1.78
N PRO A 57 -21.47 -2.85 0.82
CA PRO A 57 -20.44 -1.87 1.10
C PRO A 57 -21.01 -0.59 1.71
N VAL A 58 -20.38 -0.13 2.79
CA VAL A 58 -20.76 1.10 3.50
C VAL A 58 -19.66 2.13 3.38
N TYR A 59 -19.97 3.26 2.77
CA TYR A 59 -19.03 4.37 2.57
C TYR A 59 -19.24 5.45 3.62
N GLN A 60 -18.19 5.76 4.36
CA GLN A 60 -18.14 6.88 5.28
C GLN A 60 -17.73 8.14 4.53
N LEU A 61 -18.66 9.06 4.30
CA LEU A 61 -18.37 10.39 3.77
C LEU A 61 -18.00 11.32 4.93
N LEU A 62 -16.91 12.07 4.76
CA LEU A 62 -16.37 12.92 5.81
C LEU A 62 -16.89 14.34 5.68
N ILE A 63 -17.32 14.91 6.81
CA ILE A 63 -17.74 16.31 6.95
C ILE A 63 -16.77 16.99 7.91
N SER A 64 -15.91 17.87 7.41
CA SER A 64 -14.91 18.51 8.25
C SER A 64 -15.48 19.67 9.03
N SER A 65 -15.18 19.72 10.33
CA SER A 65 -15.48 20.86 11.19
C SER A 65 -14.49 22.04 11.01
N SER A 66 -13.44 21.85 10.21
CA SER A 66 -12.52 22.91 9.78
C SER A 66 -13.01 23.62 8.52
N THR A 67 -12.50 24.80 8.27
CA THR A 67 -12.71 25.49 6.99
C THR A 67 -11.86 24.85 5.88
N VAL A 68 -12.25 25.06 4.62
CA VAL A 68 -11.44 24.58 3.45
C VAL A 68 -10.01 25.13 3.50
N ASN A 69 -9.83 26.38 3.95
CA ASN A 69 -8.51 27.02 4.00
C ASN A 69 -7.62 26.39 5.10
N GLU A 70 -8.16 26.12 6.28
CA GLU A 70 -7.45 25.43 7.35
C GLU A 70 -7.06 24.03 6.93
N TRP A 71 -8.01 23.26 6.38
CA TRP A 71 -7.72 21.93 5.86
C TRP A 71 -6.68 21.94 4.72
N LYS A 72 -6.73 22.88 3.77
CA LYS A 72 -5.73 22.97 2.71
C LYS A 72 -4.33 23.20 3.25
N LYS A 73 -4.18 24.04 4.28
CA LYS A 73 -2.89 24.35 4.92
C LYS A 73 -2.38 23.22 5.83
N SER A 74 -3.27 22.41 6.40
CA SER A 74 -2.92 21.31 7.30
C SER A 74 -2.15 20.22 6.56
N THR A 75 -1.03 19.77 7.13
CA THR A 75 -0.29 18.58 6.67
C THR A 75 -0.89 17.29 7.22
N VAL A 76 -1.56 17.35 8.36
CA VAL A 76 -2.25 16.20 8.98
C VAL A 76 -3.54 15.89 8.23
N GLY A 77 -4.29 16.90 7.79
CA GLY A 77 -5.58 16.80 7.12
C GLY A 77 -6.74 17.12 8.06
N LEU A 78 -7.48 16.11 8.51
CA LEU A 78 -8.55 16.31 9.48
C LEU A 78 -8.01 16.69 10.85
N ASN A 79 -8.77 17.48 11.61
CA ASN A 79 -8.44 17.74 13.01
C ASN A 79 -8.67 16.48 13.87
N PRO A 80 -8.11 16.40 15.09
CA PRO A 80 -8.20 15.20 15.93
C PRO A 80 -9.61 14.75 16.26
N ILE A 81 -10.57 15.67 16.40
CA ILE A 81 -11.97 15.34 16.71
C ILE A 81 -12.61 14.67 15.49
N ASP A 82 -12.53 15.31 14.33
CA ASP A 82 -13.07 14.74 13.08
C ASP A 82 -12.43 13.39 12.77
N LEU A 83 -11.11 13.24 12.96
CA LEU A 83 -10.40 11.98 12.80
C LEU A 83 -10.99 10.90 13.72
N SER A 84 -11.17 11.19 14.99
CA SER A 84 -11.65 10.21 15.96
C SER A 84 -13.07 9.76 15.67
N ILE A 85 -14.00 10.70 15.48
CA ILE A 85 -15.44 10.38 15.43
C ILE A 85 -15.94 10.02 14.04
N GLN A 86 -15.26 10.45 12.95
CA GLN A 86 -15.69 10.20 11.57
C GLN A 86 -14.84 9.19 10.82
N VAL A 87 -13.65 8.84 11.34
CA VAL A 87 -12.74 7.87 10.70
C VAL A 87 -12.48 6.68 11.63
N VAL A 88 -11.84 6.91 12.79
CA VAL A 88 -11.38 5.80 13.66
C VAL A 88 -12.56 4.99 14.19
N LEU A 89 -13.58 5.62 14.75
CA LEU A 89 -14.74 4.91 15.27
C LEU A 89 -15.58 4.24 14.16
N PRO A 90 -15.87 4.88 13.01
CA PRO A 90 -16.50 4.19 11.89
C PRO A 90 -15.71 3.05 11.28
N GLU A 91 -14.36 3.06 11.34
CA GLU A 91 -13.54 1.96 10.90
C GLU A 91 -13.77 0.65 11.67
N VAL A 92 -14.21 0.75 12.95
CA VAL A 92 -14.62 -0.42 13.76
C VAL A 92 -15.81 -1.15 13.15
N ASP A 93 -16.70 -0.41 12.49
CA ASP A 93 -17.86 -0.98 11.77
C ASP A 93 -17.52 -1.52 10.38
N GLY A 94 -16.25 -1.50 9.96
CA GLY A 94 -15.84 -1.88 8.60
C GLY A 94 -16.24 -0.86 7.53
N ARG A 95 -16.59 0.39 7.88
CA ARG A 95 -16.92 1.41 6.89
C ARG A 95 -15.70 1.82 6.08
N ILE A 96 -15.90 2.00 4.79
CA ILE A 96 -14.86 2.44 3.86
C ILE A 96 -14.71 3.95 3.96
N CYS A 97 -13.58 4.40 4.50
CA CYS A 97 -13.27 5.82 4.61
C CYS A 97 -13.06 6.46 3.24
N THR A 98 -13.63 7.64 3.02
CA THR A 98 -13.48 8.43 1.80
C THR A 98 -12.70 9.72 2.06
N VAL A 99 -12.91 10.74 1.26
CA VAL A 99 -12.33 12.08 1.41
C VAL A 99 -13.36 13.07 1.95
N PRO A 100 -12.95 14.22 2.54
CA PRO A 100 -13.89 15.23 3.02
C PRO A 100 -14.71 15.82 1.87
N ILE A 101 -16.04 15.71 1.97
CA ILE A 101 -16.98 16.18 0.96
C ILE A 101 -17.64 17.52 1.31
N ALA A 102 -17.49 17.96 2.54
CA ALA A 102 -18.04 19.22 3.01
C ALA A 102 -17.18 19.81 4.13
N PHE A 103 -17.22 21.12 4.24
CA PHE A 103 -16.42 21.89 5.19
C PHE A 103 -17.26 22.96 5.88
N LYS A 104 -16.85 23.30 7.10
CA LYS A 104 -17.41 24.44 7.83
C LYS A 104 -17.01 25.75 7.12
N ASN A 105 -17.97 26.61 6.92
CA ASN A 105 -17.74 27.95 6.37
C ASN A 105 -18.44 29.00 7.22
N LEU A 106 -17.79 30.18 7.40
CA LEU A 106 -18.38 31.31 8.08
C LEU A 106 -19.51 31.88 7.21
N SER A 107 -20.73 31.88 7.74
CA SER A 107 -21.88 32.47 7.05
C SER A 107 -21.94 33.97 7.29
N TYR A 108 -21.97 34.38 8.55
CA TYR A 108 -21.91 35.78 8.97
C TYR A 108 -21.46 35.88 10.44
N THR A 109 -21.05 37.08 10.83
CA THR A 109 -20.79 37.42 12.23
C THR A 109 -21.82 38.40 12.67
N ASP A 110 -22.55 38.05 13.75
CA ASP A 110 -23.43 38.97 14.44
C ASP A 110 -22.59 39.84 15.38
N ASN A 111 -22.43 41.10 15.03
CA ASN A 111 -21.61 42.04 15.78
C ASN A 111 -22.23 42.47 17.10
N GLU A 112 -23.57 42.44 17.22
CA GLU A 112 -24.29 42.82 18.49
C GLU A 112 -24.12 41.71 19.53
N LEU A 113 -24.24 40.44 19.09
CA LEU A 113 -24.08 39.29 19.97
C LEU A 113 -22.66 38.76 20.05
N SER A 114 -21.74 39.30 19.26
CA SER A 114 -20.37 38.81 19.13
C SER A 114 -20.29 37.30 18.76
N ILE A 115 -21.22 36.80 17.97
CA ILE A 115 -21.34 35.39 17.60
C ILE A 115 -21.08 35.23 16.13
N SER A 116 -20.20 34.26 15.78
CA SER A 116 -19.98 33.83 14.40
C SER A 116 -20.86 32.63 14.07
N VAL A 117 -21.70 32.78 13.04
CA VAL A 117 -22.60 31.74 12.55
C VAL A 117 -21.94 31.02 11.39
N TYR A 118 -21.84 29.70 11.49
CA TYR A 118 -21.24 28.84 10.49
C TYR A 118 -22.29 27.97 9.80
N LYS A 119 -22.01 27.63 8.54
CA LYS A 119 -22.74 26.63 7.76
C LYS A 119 -21.78 25.59 7.21
N THR A 120 -22.29 24.42 6.90
CA THR A 120 -21.55 23.39 6.17
C THR A 120 -21.78 23.55 4.69
N GLU A 121 -20.70 23.65 3.91
CA GLU A 121 -20.74 23.80 2.46
C GLU A 121 -20.11 22.59 1.76
N PRO A 122 -20.74 22.12 0.66
CA PRO A 122 -20.21 21.01 -0.13
C PRO A 122 -18.90 21.37 -0.84
N TYR A 123 -18.08 20.33 -1.11
CA TYR A 123 -16.86 20.46 -1.88
C TYR A 123 -16.95 19.57 -3.12
N ASP A 124 -17.38 20.14 -4.23
CA ASP A 124 -17.83 19.42 -5.43
C ASP A 124 -16.81 18.46 -6.00
N LYS A 125 -15.52 18.85 -6.06
CA LYS A 125 -14.45 17.97 -6.58
C LYS A 125 -14.38 16.64 -5.84
N HIS A 126 -14.54 16.63 -4.52
CA HIS A 126 -14.50 15.43 -3.73
C HIS A 126 -15.80 14.64 -3.78
N ILE A 127 -16.93 15.32 -3.90
CA ILE A 127 -18.24 14.68 -4.14
C ILE A 127 -18.19 13.88 -5.44
N GLU A 128 -17.68 14.48 -6.52
CA GLU A 128 -17.52 13.80 -7.80
C GLU A 128 -16.62 12.56 -7.69
N TRP A 129 -15.48 12.70 -6.99
CA TRP A 129 -14.57 11.59 -6.75
C TRP A 129 -15.26 10.45 -5.97
N CYS A 130 -15.97 10.76 -4.88
CA CYS A 130 -16.71 9.78 -4.09
C CYS A 130 -17.79 9.06 -4.91
N ILE A 131 -18.55 9.81 -5.73
CA ILE A 131 -19.56 9.22 -6.61
C ILE A 131 -18.92 8.24 -7.59
N ASN A 132 -17.79 8.58 -8.17
CA ASN A 132 -17.07 7.71 -9.10
C ASN A 132 -16.54 6.46 -8.38
N TYR A 133 -16.01 6.61 -7.17
CA TYR A 133 -15.53 5.48 -6.36
C TYR A 133 -16.66 4.48 -6.05
N ILE A 134 -17.80 4.97 -5.58
CA ILE A 134 -18.98 4.15 -5.29
C ILE A 134 -19.51 3.47 -6.56
N LYS A 135 -19.63 4.21 -7.65
CA LYS A 135 -20.06 3.66 -8.95
C LYS A 135 -19.12 2.54 -9.43
N ASN A 136 -17.83 2.71 -9.30
CA ASN A 136 -16.85 1.72 -9.75
C ASN A 136 -16.94 0.42 -8.94
N LEU A 137 -17.20 0.48 -7.63
CA LEU A 137 -17.44 -0.73 -6.86
C LEU A 137 -18.75 -1.42 -7.26
N ILE A 138 -19.83 -0.66 -7.45
CA ILE A 138 -21.11 -1.21 -7.93
C ILE A 138 -20.91 -1.84 -9.31
N TYR A 139 -20.16 -1.18 -10.20
CA TYR A 139 -19.83 -1.71 -11.51
C TYR A 139 -19.04 -3.01 -11.41
N LEU A 140 -18.00 -3.06 -10.56
CA LEU A 140 -17.22 -4.27 -10.30
C LEU A 140 -18.10 -5.44 -9.84
N ARG A 141 -19.03 -5.19 -8.92
CA ARG A 141 -19.96 -6.23 -8.43
C ARG A 141 -20.92 -6.76 -9.50
N LYS A 142 -21.38 -5.90 -10.41
CA LYS A 142 -22.33 -6.23 -11.46
C LYS A 142 -21.71 -6.81 -12.74
N THR A 143 -20.45 -6.53 -12.97
CA THR A 143 -19.73 -7.03 -14.15
C THR A 143 -19.48 -8.53 -14.00
N SER A 144 -19.69 -9.31 -15.06
CA SER A 144 -19.33 -10.72 -15.06
C SER A 144 -17.81 -10.90 -14.89
N ASN A 145 -17.38 -11.98 -14.24
CA ASN A 145 -15.96 -12.21 -13.95
C ASN A 145 -15.10 -12.19 -15.23
N PHE A 146 -15.60 -12.76 -16.30
CA PHE A 146 -14.92 -12.79 -17.60
C PHE A 146 -14.55 -11.39 -18.12
N ASN A 147 -15.40 -10.38 -17.87
CA ASN A 147 -15.23 -9.03 -18.38
C ASN A 147 -14.50 -8.09 -17.39
N LYS A 148 -14.24 -8.54 -16.17
CA LYS A 148 -13.53 -7.73 -15.17
C LYS A 148 -12.06 -7.60 -15.53
N LYS A 149 -11.54 -6.37 -15.46
CA LYS A 149 -10.12 -6.05 -15.60
C LYS A 149 -9.50 -5.84 -14.24
N ILE A 150 -8.60 -6.73 -13.83
CA ILE A 150 -7.95 -6.69 -12.52
C ILE A 150 -6.46 -6.43 -12.68
N ALA A 151 -5.96 -5.49 -11.91
CA ALA A 151 -4.53 -5.23 -11.81
C ALA A 151 -4.00 -5.80 -10.49
N VAL A 152 -2.97 -6.64 -10.56
CA VAL A 152 -2.22 -7.09 -9.38
C VAL A 152 -0.87 -6.37 -9.40
N VAL A 153 -0.65 -5.52 -8.42
CA VAL A 153 0.60 -4.77 -8.25
C VAL A 153 1.37 -5.40 -7.10
N ILE A 154 2.53 -5.98 -7.42
CA ILE A 154 3.41 -6.59 -6.42
C ILE A 154 4.44 -5.59 -5.94
N ALA A 155 4.70 -5.61 -4.62
CA ALA A 155 5.71 -4.77 -4.01
C ALA A 155 7.11 -5.11 -4.55
N ASN A 156 7.95 -4.08 -4.67
CA ASN A 156 9.37 -4.24 -5.00
C ASN A 156 10.18 -3.24 -4.18
N TYR A 157 10.48 -3.62 -2.96
CA TYR A 157 11.24 -2.80 -2.03
C TYR A 157 12.17 -3.69 -1.18
N PRO A 158 13.46 -3.34 -1.08
CA PRO A 158 14.22 -2.40 -1.93
C PRO A 158 14.32 -2.83 -3.39
N VAL A 159 14.71 -1.91 -4.27
CA VAL A 159 14.62 -2.02 -5.73
C VAL A 159 15.72 -2.94 -6.28
N LYS A 160 15.63 -4.25 -6.04
CA LYS A 160 16.51 -5.27 -6.62
C LYS A 160 15.63 -6.43 -7.12
N ASP A 161 15.99 -7.07 -8.24
CA ASP A 161 15.23 -8.22 -8.78
C ASP A 161 15.23 -9.41 -7.82
N SER A 162 16.28 -9.57 -7.02
CA SER A 162 16.32 -10.55 -5.91
C SER A 162 15.25 -10.32 -4.83
N ARG A 163 14.62 -9.12 -4.80
CA ARG A 163 13.58 -8.73 -3.85
C ARG A 163 12.23 -8.44 -4.52
N ILE A 164 12.07 -8.79 -5.79
CA ILE A 164 10.75 -8.74 -6.44
C ILE A 164 9.77 -9.59 -5.65
N ALA A 165 8.63 -8.99 -5.34
CA ALA A 165 7.58 -9.63 -4.57
C ALA A 165 8.00 -10.02 -3.13
N ASN A 166 8.97 -9.31 -2.54
CA ASN A 166 9.29 -9.50 -1.13
C ASN A 166 8.13 -9.02 -0.27
N GLY A 167 7.63 -9.89 0.60
CA GLY A 167 6.56 -9.59 1.55
C GLY A 167 6.94 -10.11 2.93
N VAL A 168 6.96 -9.24 3.94
CA VAL A 168 7.26 -9.68 5.31
C VAL A 168 6.17 -10.65 5.78
N GLY A 169 6.55 -11.90 6.08
CA GLY A 169 5.63 -12.94 6.52
C GLY A 169 4.74 -13.55 5.43
N LEU A 170 4.78 -13.05 4.19
CA LEU A 170 4.00 -13.52 3.05
C LEU A 170 4.91 -14.11 1.96
N ASP A 171 4.63 -15.33 1.52
CA ASP A 171 5.15 -15.84 0.25
C ASP A 171 4.37 -15.19 -0.90
N THR A 172 4.80 -13.99 -1.28
CA THR A 172 4.09 -13.20 -2.30
C THR A 172 4.10 -13.87 -3.68
N PRO A 173 5.20 -14.47 -4.16
CA PRO A 173 5.21 -15.19 -5.44
C PRO A 173 4.22 -16.35 -5.48
N GLU A 174 4.18 -17.19 -4.44
CA GLU A 174 3.25 -18.31 -4.37
C GLU A 174 1.82 -17.81 -4.18
N SER A 175 1.62 -16.80 -3.32
CA SER A 175 0.32 -16.14 -3.14
C SER A 175 -0.22 -15.56 -4.46
N LEU A 176 0.64 -14.91 -5.26
CA LEU A 176 0.28 -14.41 -6.57
C LEU A 176 -0.16 -15.53 -7.51
N LEU A 177 0.55 -16.66 -7.51
CA LEU A 177 0.20 -17.82 -8.33
C LEU A 177 -1.17 -18.37 -7.93
N TYR A 178 -1.47 -18.48 -6.63
CA TYR A 178 -2.78 -18.90 -6.14
C TYR A 178 -3.88 -17.91 -6.52
N VAL A 179 -3.65 -16.60 -6.35
CA VAL A 179 -4.60 -15.56 -6.78
C VAL A 179 -4.92 -15.69 -8.27
N LEU A 180 -3.92 -15.90 -9.12
CA LEU A 180 -4.16 -16.09 -10.57
C LEU A 180 -4.96 -17.36 -10.88
N ARG A 181 -4.69 -18.46 -10.15
CA ARG A 181 -5.46 -19.71 -10.29
C ARG A 181 -6.91 -19.52 -9.87
N TRP A 182 -7.16 -18.93 -8.70
CA TRP A 182 -8.52 -18.66 -8.22
C TRP A 182 -9.29 -17.73 -9.17
N LEU A 183 -8.66 -16.67 -9.67
CA LEU A 183 -9.29 -15.82 -10.66
C LEU A 183 -9.69 -16.62 -11.91
N LYS A 184 -8.85 -17.55 -12.37
CA LYS A 184 -9.16 -18.42 -13.49
C LYS A 184 -10.30 -19.37 -13.18
N ASP A 185 -10.27 -20.02 -12.02
CA ASP A 185 -11.31 -20.98 -11.58
C ASP A 185 -12.66 -20.30 -11.40
N GLU A 186 -12.67 -19.03 -10.96
CA GLU A 186 -13.86 -18.17 -10.84
C GLU A 186 -14.31 -17.54 -12.18
N GLY A 187 -13.71 -17.95 -13.30
CA GLY A 187 -14.13 -17.55 -14.64
C GLY A 187 -13.66 -16.17 -15.10
N TYR A 188 -12.60 -15.61 -14.48
CA TYR A 188 -11.96 -14.44 -15.05
C TYR A 188 -11.14 -14.81 -16.29
N TYR A 189 -11.06 -13.90 -17.26
CA TYR A 189 -10.32 -14.15 -18.50
C TYR A 189 -8.82 -13.82 -18.33
N LEU A 190 -8.00 -14.87 -18.29
CA LEU A 190 -6.54 -14.77 -18.20
C LEU A 190 -5.84 -15.11 -19.53
N GLY A 191 -6.54 -14.99 -20.65
CA GLY A 191 -6.03 -15.39 -21.96
C GLY A 191 -6.03 -16.91 -22.15
N ASP A 192 -5.61 -17.34 -23.34
CA ASP A 192 -5.67 -18.76 -23.74
C ASP A 192 -4.41 -19.54 -23.36
N ASN A 193 -3.34 -18.85 -23.00
CA ASN A 193 -2.08 -19.48 -22.61
C ASN A 193 -2.19 -20.11 -21.21
N PRO A 194 -1.52 -21.26 -20.98
CA PRO A 194 -1.45 -21.85 -19.65
C PRO A 194 -0.79 -20.92 -18.63
N LEU A 195 -1.30 -20.92 -17.41
CA LEU A 195 -0.68 -20.23 -16.30
C LEU A 195 0.66 -20.89 -15.92
N PRO A 196 1.59 -20.16 -15.35
CA PRO A 196 2.80 -20.72 -14.77
C PRO A 196 2.47 -21.85 -13.79
N ARG A 197 3.28 -22.91 -13.80
CA ARG A 197 3.06 -24.11 -12.98
C ARG A 197 3.56 -23.91 -11.53
N SER A 198 4.53 -23.01 -11.35
CA SER A 198 5.16 -22.72 -10.07
C SER A 198 5.43 -21.22 -9.92
N SER A 199 5.60 -20.77 -8.68
CA SER A 199 6.02 -19.40 -8.37
C SER A 199 7.37 -19.05 -9.03
N LYS A 200 8.30 -20.00 -9.12
CA LYS A 200 9.57 -19.83 -9.83
C LYS A 200 9.35 -19.53 -11.32
N GLU A 201 8.47 -20.27 -11.99
CA GLU A 201 8.14 -20.04 -13.40
C GLU A 201 7.44 -18.67 -13.58
N LEU A 202 6.59 -18.30 -12.63
CA LEU A 202 5.91 -16.99 -12.61
C LEU A 202 6.92 -15.84 -12.48
N ILE A 203 7.87 -15.92 -11.56
CA ILE A 203 8.93 -14.92 -11.38
C ILE A 203 9.84 -14.89 -12.61
N ASN A 204 10.23 -16.03 -13.15
CA ASN A 204 11.01 -16.08 -14.37
C ASN A 204 10.29 -15.39 -15.54
N LYS A 205 8.99 -15.60 -15.66
CA LYS A 205 8.18 -14.89 -16.66
C LYS A 205 8.16 -13.39 -16.41
N LEU A 206 8.07 -12.96 -15.14
CA LEU A 206 8.06 -11.55 -14.78
C LEU A 206 9.36 -10.84 -15.19
N ILE A 207 10.52 -11.47 -14.91
CA ILE A 207 11.84 -10.91 -15.24
C ILE A 207 12.20 -11.01 -16.73
N THR A 208 11.46 -11.74 -17.57
CA THR A 208 11.62 -11.66 -19.03
C THR A 208 11.13 -10.33 -19.59
N TYR A 209 10.28 -9.62 -18.86
CA TYR A 209 9.86 -8.26 -19.17
C TYR A 209 10.65 -7.26 -18.35
N ARG A 210 10.39 -5.97 -18.57
CA ARG A 210 11.02 -4.93 -17.80
C ARG A 210 10.55 -4.93 -16.34
N THR A 211 11.50 -4.77 -15.43
CA THR A 211 11.27 -4.54 -14.00
C THR A 211 11.90 -3.20 -13.56
N ASN A 212 12.27 -3.06 -12.29
CA ASN A 212 13.03 -1.91 -11.80
C ASN A 212 14.55 -2.12 -11.82
N SER A 213 15.01 -3.35 -12.08
CA SER A 213 16.44 -3.69 -12.08
C SER A 213 17.13 -3.19 -13.33
N GLU A 214 18.40 -2.80 -13.18
CA GLU A 214 19.28 -2.46 -14.30
C GLU A 214 19.51 -3.65 -15.24
N GLU A 215 19.50 -4.88 -14.70
CA GLU A 215 19.68 -6.10 -15.50
C GLU A 215 18.55 -6.32 -16.52
N THR A 216 17.34 -5.86 -16.19
CA THR A 216 16.15 -5.99 -17.04
C THR A 216 15.82 -4.72 -17.83
N ILE A 217 16.61 -3.65 -17.70
CA ILE A 217 16.35 -2.37 -18.38
C ILE A 217 16.36 -2.50 -19.89
N SER A 218 17.11 -3.45 -20.44
CA SER A 218 17.18 -3.75 -21.87
C SER A 218 16.04 -4.67 -22.36
N ASN A 219 15.26 -5.26 -21.43
CA ASN A 219 14.14 -6.12 -21.81
C ASN A 219 13.01 -5.28 -22.37
N GLU A 220 12.36 -5.78 -23.42
CA GLU A 220 11.21 -5.11 -24.03
C GLU A 220 10.01 -5.15 -23.07
N PRO A 221 9.44 -4.00 -22.67
CA PRO A 221 8.20 -4.00 -21.89
C PRO A 221 7.03 -4.42 -22.77
N GLN A 222 6.05 -5.10 -22.20
CA GLN A 222 4.85 -5.48 -22.93
C GLN A 222 3.95 -4.28 -23.28
N SER A 223 4.04 -3.21 -22.52
CA SER A 223 3.18 -2.03 -22.68
C SER A 223 3.93 -0.74 -22.35
N TYR A 224 3.47 0.33 -22.96
CA TYR A 224 3.91 1.70 -22.69
C TYR A 224 2.72 2.61 -22.41
N LEU A 225 2.95 3.66 -21.64
CA LEU A 225 2.08 4.83 -21.65
C LEU A 225 2.72 5.88 -22.53
N SER A 226 2.07 6.26 -23.64
CA SER A 226 2.60 7.28 -24.52
C SER A 226 2.79 8.61 -23.79
N LEU A 227 3.79 9.41 -24.23
CA LEU A 227 4.00 10.74 -23.65
C LEU A 227 2.76 11.63 -23.82
N VAL A 228 2.05 11.51 -24.94
CA VAL A 228 0.82 12.28 -25.21
C VAL A 228 -0.26 11.97 -24.17
N ASP A 229 -0.52 10.66 -23.90
CA ASP A 229 -1.49 10.24 -22.90
C ASP A 229 -1.03 10.64 -21.48
N TYR A 230 0.26 10.51 -21.19
CA TYR A 230 0.80 10.98 -19.93
C TYR A 230 0.56 12.47 -19.72
N LEU A 231 0.90 13.31 -20.70
CA LEU A 231 0.72 14.76 -20.64
C LEU A 231 -0.75 15.18 -20.55
N TYR A 232 -1.66 14.43 -21.19
CA TYR A 232 -3.08 14.68 -21.04
C TYR A 232 -3.55 14.57 -19.58
N HIS A 233 -3.08 13.55 -18.85
CA HIS A 233 -3.42 13.37 -17.43
C HIS A 233 -2.57 14.27 -16.52
N TRP A 234 -1.29 14.46 -16.85
CA TRP A 234 -0.40 15.39 -16.18
C TRP A 234 -0.99 16.79 -16.09
N ASN A 235 -1.61 17.26 -17.16
CA ASN A 235 -2.19 18.61 -17.20
C ASN A 235 -3.37 18.80 -16.24
N LYS A 236 -3.97 17.72 -15.76
CA LYS A 236 -5.05 17.74 -14.75
C LYS A 236 -4.55 17.77 -13.31
N ILE A 237 -3.26 17.51 -13.08
CA ILE A 237 -2.65 17.58 -11.75
C ILE A 237 -2.62 19.04 -11.29
N GLU A 238 -2.90 19.28 -10.02
CA GLU A 238 -2.84 20.61 -9.39
C GLU A 238 -1.42 21.21 -9.46
N SER A 239 -1.31 22.52 -9.65
CA SER A 239 -0.03 23.23 -9.87
C SER A 239 0.99 22.98 -8.76
N ASN A 240 0.57 22.99 -7.49
CA ASN A 240 1.47 22.76 -6.36
C ASN A 240 2.11 21.36 -6.39
N ALA A 241 1.36 20.32 -6.76
CA ALA A 241 1.91 18.97 -6.91
C ALA A 241 2.86 18.87 -8.10
N LYS A 242 2.53 19.53 -9.23
CA LYS A 242 3.42 19.62 -10.40
C LYS A 242 4.74 20.31 -10.05
N GLU A 243 4.70 21.43 -9.34
CA GLU A 243 5.89 22.18 -8.94
C GLU A 243 6.85 21.31 -8.13
N LYS A 244 6.33 20.50 -7.20
CA LYS A 244 7.15 19.55 -6.43
C LYS A 244 7.79 18.48 -7.32
N LEU A 245 7.04 17.95 -8.29
CA LEU A 245 7.54 16.97 -9.25
C LEU A 245 8.62 17.56 -10.14
N ILE A 246 8.35 18.74 -10.72
CA ILE A 246 9.30 19.42 -11.61
C ILE A 246 10.58 19.80 -10.87
N LYS A 247 10.45 20.31 -9.64
CA LYS A 247 11.60 20.64 -8.79
C LYS A 247 12.51 19.45 -8.55
N ARG A 248 11.96 18.24 -8.37
CA ARG A 248 12.73 17.03 -8.04
C ARG A 248 13.20 16.27 -9.28
N TRP A 249 12.33 16.11 -10.28
CA TRP A 249 12.53 15.19 -11.41
C TRP A 249 12.62 15.90 -12.77
N GLY A 250 12.40 17.22 -12.82
CA GLY A 250 12.30 17.99 -14.07
C GLY A 250 10.93 17.82 -14.76
N GLU A 251 10.82 18.34 -15.96
CA GLU A 251 9.62 18.21 -16.79
C GLU A 251 9.49 16.77 -17.35
N PRO A 252 8.27 16.27 -17.55
CA PRO A 252 8.02 14.92 -18.06
C PRO A 252 8.79 14.60 -19.36
N ASN A 253 8.89 15.55 -20.27
CA ASN A 253 9.56 15.39 -21.57
C ASN A 253 11.06 15.10 -21.46
N PHE A 254 11.67 15.47 -20.34
CA PHE A 254 13.10 15.27 -20.08
C PHE A 254 13.37 14.17 -19.05
N SER A 255 12.35 13.40 -18.71
CA SER A 255 12.52 12.27 -17.79
C SER A 255 13.49 11.24 -18.36
N LYS A 256 14.50 10.88 -17.59
CA LYS A 256 15.46 9.81 -17.95
C LYS A 256 14.79 8.44 -18.16
N GLN A 257 13.57 8.26 -17.66
CA GLN A 257 12.81 7.02 -17.73
C GLN A 257 11.83 7.01 -18.92
N LEU A 258 11.79 8.09 -19.71
CA LEU A 258 10.99 8.21 -20.93
C LEU A 258 11.79 7.59 -22.10
N GLU A 259 11.15 6.70 -22.82
CA GLU A 259 11.66 6.08 -24.06
C GLU A 259 10.91 6.63 -25.28
N GLU A 260 11.34 6.27 -26.49
CA GLU A 260 10.70 6.72 -27.73
C GLU A 260 9.21 6.38 -27.79
N SER A 261 8.82 5.19 -27.33
CA SER A 261 7.42 4.73 -27.29
C SER A 261 6.61 5.27 -26.11
N GLY A 262 7.25 5.91 -25.11
CA GLY A 262 6.63 6.42 -23.90
C GLY A 262 7.25 5.89 -22.61
N PHE A 263 6.52 5.93 -21.51
CA PHE A 263 6.96 5.36 -20.24
C PHE A 263 6.73 3.85 -20.23
N PRO A 264 7.78 3.02 -20.05
CA PRO A 264 7.64 1.57 -20.01
C PRO A 264 6.89 1.11 -18.76
N ILE A 265 6.00 0.14 -18.93
CA ILE A 265 5.20 -0.45 -17.85
C ILE A 265 5.87 -1.75 -17.40
N ASN A 266 6.17 -1.85 -16.10
CA ASN A 266 6.88 -2.99 -15.52
C ASN A 266 5.92 -4.15 -15.27
N GLY A 267 6.06 -5.25 -16.01
CA GLY A 267 5.25 -6.45 -15.83
C GLY A 267 4.61 -6.96 -17.11
N PHE A 268 3.55 -7.73 -16.96
CA PHE A 268 2.87 -8.38 -18.09
C PHE A 268 1.36 -8.49 -17.87
N THR A 269 0.62 -8.69 -18.97
CA THR A 269 -0.83 -8.86 -18.98
C THR A 269 -1.21 -10.24 -19.49
N LEU A 270 -2.18 -10.86 -18.84
CA LEU A 270 -2.82 -12.13 -19.18
C LEU A 270 -4.30 -11.86 -19.42
N GLY A 271 -4.74 -11.76 -20.66
CA GLY A 271 -6.14 -11.42 -20.97
C GLY A 271 -6.59 -10.12 -20.29
N ASN A 272 -7.51 -10.23 -19.36
CA ASN A 272 -8.04 -9.11 -18.56
C ASN A 272 -7.35 -8.93 -17.20
N ILE A 273 -6.28 -9.65 -16.93
CA ILE A 273 -5.52 -9.57 -15.69
C ILE A 273 -4.12 -9.03 -16.00
N THR A 274 -3.68 -7.97 -15.34
CA THR A 274 -2.31 -7.49 -15.44
C THR A 274 -1.56 -7.70 -14.12
N VAL A 275 -0.33 -8.15 -14.22
CA VAL A 275 0.60 -8.34 -13.09
C VAL A 275 1.74 -7.36 -13.26
N LEU A 276 1.86 -6.41 -12.36
CA LEU A 276 2.84 -5.34 -12.42
C LEU A 276 3.78 -5.38 -11.22
N VAL A 277 5.05 -5.12 -11.48
CA VAL A 277 6.02 -4.75 -10.44
C VAL A 277 5.86 -3.26 -10.16
N GLN A 278 5.59 -2.89 -8.92
CA GLN A 278 5.44 -1.48 -8.57
C GLN A 278 6.68 -0.70 -8.97
N ALA A 279 6.51 0.35 -9.75
CA ALA A 279 7.62 1.14 -10.25
C ALA A 279 8.42 1.78 -9.09
N ASN A 280 9.70 2.03 -9.31
CA ASN A 280 10.56 2.68 -8.32
C ASN A 280 10.03 4.09 -7.99
N ARG A 281 9.86 4.36 -6.71
CA ARG A 281 9.39 5.65 -6.19
C ARG A 281 10.40 6.79 -6.42
N GLY A 282 11.69 6.48 -6.66
CA GLY A 282 12.75 7.44 -6.87
C GLY A 282 13.89 7.33 -5.86
N PHE A 283 13.95 6.23 -5.14
CA PHE A 283 15.12 5.93 -4.31
C PHE A 283 16.28 5.55 -5.23
N GLU A 284 17.31 6.37 -5.25
CA GLU A 284 18.57 6.02 -5.88
C GLU A 284 19.38 5.18 -4.88
N GLN A 285 20.11 4.18 -5.38
CA GLN A 285 20.88 3.27 -4.53
C GLN A 285 21.92 3.99 -3.65
N ASP A 286 22.31 5.21 -4.06
CA ASP A 286 23.37 5.97 -3.41
C ASP A 286 22.85 6.99 -2.38
N ASN A 287 21.52 7.12 -2.18
CA ASN A 287 20.97 8.15 -1.32
C ASN A 287 19.94 7.58 -0.34
N LEU A 288 20.48 6.93 0.72
CA LEU A 288 19.67 6.31 1.78
C LEU A 288 18.74 7.30 2.49
N SER A 289 19.11 8.61 2.53
CA SER A 289 18.26 9.66 3.10
C SER A 289 16.92 9.82 2.37
N ASP A 290 16.85 9.47 1.11
CA ASP A 290 15.62 9.54 0.31
C ASP A 290 14.66 8.37 0.60
N LEU A 291 15.16 7.25 1.11
CA LEU A 291 14.38 6.04 1.39
C LEU A 291 13.22 6.29 2.36
N HIS A 292 13.46 7.07 3.39
CA HIS A 292 12.49 7.39 4.44
C HIS A 292 11.94 8.81 4.34
N SER A 293 12.28 9.55 3.27
CA SER A 293 11.79 10.93 3.10
C SER A 293 10.27 10.95 2.89
N PRO A 294 9.51 11.54 3.83
CA PRO A 294 8.06 11.68 3.69
C PRO A 294 7.68 12.69 2.60
N ASP A 295 8.66 13.48 2.12
CA ASP A 295 8.45 14.58 1.17
C ASP A 295 8.91 14.24 -0.26
N LEU A 296 9.51 13.06 -0.49
CA LEU A 296 9.96 12.65 -1.82
C LEU A 296 8.77 12.38 -2.75
N PRO A 297 8.55 13.22 -3.78
CA PRO A 297 7.50 12.96 -4.77
C PRO A 297 7.86 11.73 -5.63
N PRO A 298 6.85 10.98 -6.12
CA PRO A 298 7.08 9.83 -7.00
C PRO A 298 7.69 10.26 -8.33
N THR A 299 8.41 9.33 -8.99
CA THR A 299 8.96 9.59 -10.34
C THR A 299 7.85 9.68 -11.39
N HIS A 300 8.16 10.25 -12.56
CA HIS A 300 7.24 10.27 -13.69
C HIS A 300 6.84 8.85 -14.13
N LYS A 301 7.77 7.90 -14.14
CA LYS A 301 7.49 6.48 -14.44
C LYS A 301 6.52 5.86 -13.44
N TYR A 302 6.68 6.18 -12.15
CA TYR A 302 5.75 5.72 -11.12
C TYR A 302 4.33 6.21 -11.37
N ILE A 303 4.18 7.50 -11.65
CA ILE A 303 2.88 8.11 -12.00
C ILE A 303 2.33 7.52 -13.29
N ALA A 304 3.18 7.34 -14.31
CA ALA A 304 2.79 6.78 -15.60
C ALA A 304 2.23 5.35 -15.47
N GLN A 305 2.79 4.52 -14.60
CA GLN A 305 2.29 3.17 -14.36
C GLN A 305 0.85 3.20 -13.83
N TYR A 306 0.52 4.08 -12.89
CA TYR A 306 -0.85 4.19 -12.36
C TYR A 306 -1.81 4.89 -13.33
N PHE A 307 -1.33 5.84 -14.12
CA PHE A 307 -2.13 6.41 -15.21
C PHE A 307 -2.45 5.37 -16.28
N TRP A 308 -1.47 4.52 -16.61
CA TRP A 308 -1.72 3.39 -17.51
C TRP A 308 -2.75 2.42 -16.96
N LEU A 309 -2.65 2.03 -15.68
CA LEU A 309 -3.62 1.17 -15.02
C LEU A 309 -5.04 1.74 -15.10
N THR A 310 -5.17 3.04 -14.85
CA THR A 310 -6.47 3.70 -14.77
C THR A 310 -7.07 3.96 -16.15
N HIS A 311 -6.27 4.44 -17.10
CA HIS A 311 -6.78 5.05 -18.32
C HIS A 311 -6.58 4.19 -19.56
N ALA A 312 -5.47 3.48 -19.68
CA ALA A 312 -5.18 2.59 -20.81
C ALA A 312 -5.71 1.17 -20.54
N PHE A 313 -5.28 0.52 -19.48
CA PHE A 313 -5.77 -0.79 -19.08
C PHE A 313 -7.21 -0.74 -18.57
N LYS A 314 -7.61 0.34 -17.89
CA LYS A 314 -8.95 0.57 -17.32
C LYS A 314 -9.31 -0.49 -16.28
N ALA A 315 -8.44 -0.64 -15.27
CA ALA A 315 -8.66 -1.56 -14.17
C ALA A 315 -9.99 -1.30 -13.45
N ASN A 316 -10.75 -2.34 -13.18
CA ASN A 316 -11.97 -2.28 -12.37
C ASN A 316 -11.66 -2.44 -10.88
N ALA A 317 -10.54 -3.09 -10.54
CA ALA A 317 -9.98 -3.15 -9.20
C ALA A 317 -8.46 -3.30 -9.28
N ILE A 318 -7.78 -2.85 -8.22
CA ILE A 318 -6.34 -3.01 -8.03
C ILE A 318 -6.13 -3.87 -6.79
N ILE A 319 -5.28 -4.88 -6.89
CA ILE A 319 -4.83 -5.70 -5.77
C ILE A 319 -3.36 -5.32 -5.51
N HIS A 320 -3.07 -4.69 -4.40
CA HIS A 320 -1.69 -4.49 -3.96
C HIS A 320 -1.27 -5.69 -3.11
N LEU A 321 -0.47 -6.57 -3.69
CA LEU A 321 -0.05 -7.83 -3.08
C LEU A 321 1.38 -7.72 -2.56
N GLY A 322 1.56 -7.98 -1.27
CA GLY A 322 2.83 -7.89 -0.55
C GLY A 322 2.76 -6.91 0.60
N LYS A 323 3.66 -7.00 1.55
CA LYS A 323 3.81 -6.03 2.62
C LYS A 323 5.01 -5.14 2.31
N HIS A 324 4.79 -3.91 2.09
CA HIS A 324 3.55 -3.21 1.73
C HIS A 324 3.77 -2.52 0.37
N GLY A 325 2.73 -1.91 -0.21
CA GLY A 325 2.89 -0.99 -1.33
C GLY A 325 3.57 0.30 -0.90
N SER A 326 3.83 1.21 -1.85
CA SER A 326 4.46 2.49 -1.55
C SER A 326 3.54 3.70 -1.80
N VAL A 327 2.33 3.49 -2.31
CA VAL A 327 1.37 4.57 -2.62
C VAL A 327 0.93 5.30 -1.35
N GLU A 328 0.62 4.55 -0.30
CA GLU A 328 0.18 5.07 1.00
C GLU A 328 1.26 5.89 1.73
N TRP A 329 2.52 5.74 1.32
CA TRP A 329 3.67 6.47 1.89
C TRP A 329 4.11 7.69 1.06
N LEU A 330 3.43 7.98 -0.05
CA LEU A 330 3.73 9.14 -0.87
C LEU A 330 3.38 10.45 -0.15
N PRO A 331 4.03 11.58 -0.48
CA PRO A 331 3.75 12.86 0.17
C PRO A 331 2.28 13.28 0.11
N GLY A 332 1.78 13.77 1.22
CA GLY A 332 0.40 14.24 1.34
C GLY A 332 -0.08 14.25 2.79
N LYS A 333 -1.35 14.54 2.98
CA LYS A 333 -2.00 14.55 4.29
C LYS A 333 -2.08 13.14 4.87
N GLY A 334 -2.06 13.03 6.20
CA GLY A 334 -2.23 11.76 6.91
C GLY A 334 -3.61 11.14 6.71
N VAL A 335 -4.65 11.97 6.67
CA VAL A 335 -6.04 11.57 6.49
C VAL A 335 -6.83 12.70 5.82
N GLY A 336 -7.93 12.37 5.17
CA GLY A 336 -8.74 13.39 4.49
C GLY A 336 -7.94 14.11 3.40
N LEU A 337 -7.42 13.32 2.45
CA LEU A 337 -6.56 13.75 1.35
C LEU A 337 -7.16 14.89 0.53
N SER A 338 -6.30 15.65 -0.12
CA SER A 338 -6.65 16.67 -1.11
C SER A 338 -6.10 16.31 -2.48
N SER A 339 -6.56 17.00 -3.51
CA SER A 339 -6.07 16.87 -4.89
C SER A 339 -4.57 17.18 -5.06
N ASN A 340 -3.90 17.73 -4.04
CA ASN A 340 -2.45 17.93 -4.01
C ASN A 340 -1.68 16.79 -3.32
N CYS A 341 -2.36 15.78 -2.78
CA CYS A 341 -1.74 14.62 -2.15
C CYS A 341 -1.42 13.56 -3.21
N PHE A 342 -0.20 13.08 -3.25
CA PHE A 342 0.20 12.09 -4.26
C PHE A 342 -0.57 10.78 -4.18
N PRO A 343 -0.92 10.22 -3.00
CA PRO A 343 -1.79 9.06 -2.95
C PRO A 343 -3.13 9.29 -3.66
N PHE A 344 -3.74 10.46 -3.51
CA PHE A 344 -4.99 10.82 -4.19
C PHE A 344 -4.84 10.98 -5.70
N ILE A 345 -3.71 11.55 -6.17
CA ILE A 345 -3.41 11.75 -7.60
C ILE A 345 -3.22 10.40 -8.29
N ILE A 346 -2.57 9.44 -7.61
CA ILE A 346 -2.10 8.19 -8.19
C ILE A 346 -3.15 7.09 -8.04
N CYS A 347 -3.77 6.98 -6.86
CA CYS A 347 -4.77 5.95 -6.61
C CYS A 347 -6.12 6.36 -7.26
N PRO A 348 -6.55 5.67 -8.32
CA PRO A 348 -7.81 6.01 -8.98
C PRO A 348 -9.01 5.71 -8.05
N PRO A 349 -10.19 6.27 -8.34
CA PRO A 349 -11.40 5.96 -7.60
C PRO A 349 -11.96 4.56 -8.00
N VAL A 350 -11.16 3.52 -7.83
CA VAL A 350 -11.54 2.11 -8.01
C VAL A 350 -11.22 1.32 -6.74
N PRO A 351 -11.88 0.18 -6.50
CA PRO A 351 -11.57 -0.66 -5.35
C PRO A 351 -10.09 -1.03 -5.30
N ASN A 352 -9.43 -0.69 -4.18
CA ASN A 352 -8.07 -1.05 -3.88
C ASN A 352 -8.09 -2.16 -2.82
N ILE A 353 -7.79 -3.39 -3.25
CA ILE A 353 -7.80 -4.58 -2.41
C ILE A 353 -6.39 -4.82 -1.92
N TYR A 354 -6.24 -4.98 -0.61
CA TYR A 354 -4.94 -5.00 0.03
C TYR A 354 -4.81 -6.23 0.95
N PRO A 355 -4.33 -7.38 0.42
CA PRO A 355 -3.93 -8.50 1.24
C PRO A 355 -2.80 -8.07 2.19
N PHE A 356 -3.07 -8.10 3.50
CA PHE A 356 -2.21 -7.52 4.50
C PHE A 356 -2.04 -8.44 5.71
N ILE A 357 -0.92 -8.31 6.42
CA ILE A 357 -0.59 -9.14 7.56
C ILE A 357 -1.17 -8.55 8.86
N VAL A 358 -1.82 -9.37 9.68
CA VAL A 358 -2.55 -8.91 10.89
C VAL A 358 -1.67 -8.27 11.97
N ASN A 359 -0.36 -8.53 11.98
CA ASN A 359 0.53 -8.05 13.04
C ASN A 359 0.96 -6.59 12.92
N ASP A 360 0.49 -5.85 11.92
CA ASP A 360 0.92 -4.47 11.68
C ASP A 360 -0.25 -3.52 11.37
N PRO A 361 -1.18 -3.34 12.34
CA PRO A 361 -2.38 -2.55 12.13
C PRO A 361 -2.10 -1.06 11.85
N GLY A 362 -0.95 -0.54 12.30
CA GLY A 362 -0.54 0.84 12.05
C GLY A 362 -0.34 1.13 10.57
N GLU A 363 0.38 0.27 9.85
CA GLU A 363 0.58 0.39 8.40
C GLU A 363 -0.71 0.11 7.62
N GLY A 364 -1.50 -0.86 8.04
CA GLY A 364 -2.82 -1.13 7.48
C GLY A 364 -3.75 0.09 7.56
N SER A 365 -3.68 0.85 8.66
CA SER A 365 -4.42 2.11 8.82
C SER A 365 -4.00 3.16 7.79
N GLN A 366 -2.71 3.26 7.45
CA GLN A 366 -2.24 4.16 6.40
C GLN A 366 -2.83 3.79 5.04
N ALA A 367 -2.81 2.51 4.68
CA ALA A 367 -3.40 2.03 3.44
C ALA A 367 -4.91 2.35 3.38
N LYS A 368 -5.67 2.09 4.45
CA LYS A 368 -7.11 2.42 4.54
C LYS A 368 -7.39 3.90 4.34
N ARG A 369 -6.64 4.77 5.02
CA ARG A 369 -6.93 6.22 5.07
C ARG A 369 -6.34 7.00 3.91
N ARG A 370 -5.29 6.49 3.27
CA ARG A 370 -4.57 7.22 2.22
C ARG A 370 -4.74 6.64 0.82
N THR A 371 -5.11 5.36 0.71
CA THR A 371 -5.40 4.73 -0.59
C THR A 371 -6.78 4.09 -0.64
N HIS A 372 -7.62 4.34 0.37
CA HIS A 372 -8.97 3.79 0.47
C HIS A 372 -8.99 2.26 0.37
N ALA A 373 -7.92 1.63 0.89
CA ALA A 373 -7.72 0.20 0.78
C ALA A 373 -8.77 -0.59 1.58
N ILE A 374 -9.23 -1.67 0.97
CA ILE A 374 -10.02 -2.71 1.61
C ILE A 374 -9.03 -3.78 2.06
N ILE A 375 -8.79 -3.83 3.37
CA ILE A 375 -7.82 -4.76 3.95
C ILE A 375 -8.43 -6.16 4.01
N ILE A 376 -7.67 -7.15 3.54
CA ILE A 376 -7.96 -8.57 3.73
C ILE A 376 -6.78 -9.16 4.49
N ASP A 377 -6.96 -9.33 5.79
CA ASP A 377 -5.89 -9.81 6.65
C ASP A 377 -5.55 -11.29 6.38
N HIS A 378 -4.29 -11.63 6.57
CA HIS A 378 -3.82 -13.00 6.58
C HIS A 378 -2.96 -13.25 7.82
N LEU A 379 -2.87 -14.52 8.24
CA LEU A 379 -2.13 -14.91 9.42
C LEU A 379 -0.61 -14.72 9.23
N THR A 380 0.06 -14.33 10.32
CA THR A 380 1.52 -14.44 10.39
C THR A 380 1.93 -15.89 10.55
N PRO A 381 3.04 -16.32 9.94
CA PRO A 381 3.64 -17.60 10.31
C PRO A 381 4.07 -17.57 11.79
N PRO A 382 4.06 -18.71 12.49
CA PRO A 382 4.58 -18.76 13.84
C PRO A 382 6.05 -18.35 13.82
N LEU A 383 6.47 -17.62 14.83
CA LEU A 383 7.88 -17.38 15.08
C LEU A 383 8.50 -18.70 15.49
N SER A 384 9.03 -19.47 14.54
CA SER A 384 9.78 -20.68 14.86
C SER A 384 10.96 -20.31 15.75
N ASN A 385 11.26 -21.15 16.74
CA ASN A 385 12.36 -20.97 17.68
C ASN A 385 13.67 -20.67 16.95
N ALA A 386 13.97 -19.39 16.83
CA ALA A 386 15.18 -18.87 16.22
C ALA A 386 16.35 -18.93 17.21
N GLY A 387 16.57 -20.08 17.86
CA GLY A 387 17.67 -20.25 18.82
C GLY A 387 19.07 -20.12 18.23
N SER A 388 19.21 -19.93 16.93
CA SER A 388 20.49 -19.71 16.25
C SER A 388 20.66 -18.33 15.63
N TYR A 389 19.73 -17.38 15.88
CA TYR A 389 19.67 -16.11 15.16
C TYR A 389 20.33 -14.91 15.86
N ASN A 390 20.70 -15.02 17.11
CA ASN A 390 21.22 -13.87 17.88
C ASN A 390 22.44 -13.22 17.21
N GLU A 391 23.35 -14.01 16.64
CA GLU A 391 24.56 -13.48 16.02
C GLU A 391 24.28 -12.86 14.62
N LEU A 392 23.39 -13.45 13.82
CA LEU A 392 22.98 -12.89 12.53
C LEU A 392 22.17 -11.60 12.69
N LEU A 393 21.31 -11.54 13.70
CA LEU A 393 20.55 -10.34 14.06
C LEU A 393 21.46 -9.23 14.54
N GLU A 394 22.53 -9.56 15.32
CA GLU A 394 23.50 -8.57 15.75
C GLU A 394 24.27 -7.97 14.56
N ILE A 395 24.68 -8.80 13.60
CA ILE A 395 25.35 -8.34 12.37
C ILE A 395 24.41 -7.44 11.56
N GLU A 396 23.16 -7.83 11.41
CA GLU A 396 22.17 -7.04 10.68
C GLU A 396 21.95 -5.67 11.31
N ASN A 397 21.69 -5.62 12.62
CA ASN A 397 21.51 -4.37 13.34
C ASN A 397 22.74 -3.45 13.23
N LEU A 398 23.94 -4.01 13.22
CA LEU A 398 25.17 -3.24 13.02
C LEU A 398 25.32 -2.74 11.58
N ILE A 399 24.88 -3.49 10.59
CA ILE A 399 24.88 -3.05 9.20
C ILE A 399 23.84 -1.92 9.01
N ASP A 400 22.66 -2.05 9.58
CA ASP A 400 21.65 -0.98 9.55
C ASP A 400 22.17 0.28 10.26
N GLU A 401 22.77 0.13 11.45
CA GLU A 401 23.38 1.22 12.19
C GLU A 401 24.56 1.87 11.43
N TYR A 402 25.34 1.08 10.69
CA TYR A 402 26.40 1.58 9.82
C TYR A 402 25.86 2.48 8.71
N TYR A 403 24.82 2.04 8.01
CA TYR A 403 24.20 2.85 6.96
C TYR A 403 23.53 4.12 7.51
N GLU A 404 22.91 4.05 8.70
CA GLU A 404 22.38 5.22 9.38
C GLU A 404 23.49 6.19 9.83
N SER A 405 24.59 5.67 10.37
CA SER A 405 25.70 6.46 10.86
C SER A 405 26.54 7.12 9.78
N LYS A 406 26.61 6.51 8.57
CA LYS A 406 27.26 7.07 7.38
C LYS A 406 26.68 8.43 6.99
N LEU A 407 25.44 8.69 7.39
CA LEU A 407 24.75 9.96 7.16
C LEU A 407 25.06 11.04 8.20
N ILE A 408 25.67 10.69 9.35
CA ILE A 408 25.70 11.59 10.51
C ILE A 408 27.14 11.84 11.04
N ASN A 409 28.07 10.90 11.00
CA ASN A 409 29.37 11.09 11.64
C ASN A 409 30.47 10.07 11.23
N ASP A 410 31.54 10.52 10.58
CA ASP A 410 32.64 9.68 10.08
C ASP A 410 33.38 8.82 11.14
N ASN A 411 33.55 9.33 12.38
CA ASN A 411 34.28 8.61 13.42
C ASN A 411 33.54 7.38 13.95
N ARG A 412 32.21 7.35 13.86
CA ARG A 412 31.39 6.22 14.29
C ARG A 412 31.41 5.11 13.24
N ASN A 413 31.53 5.48 11.97
CA ASN A 413 31.57 4.54 10.85
C ASN A 413 32.76 3.58 10.97
N GLU A 414 33.98 4.06 11.22
CA GLU A 414 35.16 3.22 11.38
C GLU A 414 35.03 2.19 12.53
N LEU A 415 34.33 2.58 13.60
CA LEU A 415 34.11 1.68 14.75
C LEU A 415 33.11 0.57 14.40
N LEU A 416 32.05 0.92 13.66
CA LEU A 416 31.03 -0.03 13.20
C LEU A 416 31.60 -0.98 12.15
N GLU A 417 32.38 -0.49 11.18
CA GLU A 417 33.08 -1.30 10.20
C GLU A 417 33.96 -2.36 10.86
N LYS A 418 34.77 -1.98 11.84
CA LYS A 418 35.62 -2.91 12.59
C LYS A 418 34.80 -3.97 13.30
N LYS A 419 33.74 -3.57 13.96
CA LYS A 419 32.87 -4.49 14.72
C LYS A 419 32.12 -5.44 13.81
N ILE A 420 31.62 -4.99 12.64
CA ILE A 420 30.97 -5.82 11.63
C ILE A 420 31.99 -6.86 11.12
N ILE A 421 33.19 -6.43 10.74
CA ILE A 421 34.23 -7.32 10.23
C ILE A 421 34.63 -8.38 11.26
N GLU A 422 34.82 -7.98 12.53
CA GLU A 422 35.13 -8.92 13.62
C GLU A 422 34.05 -9.99 13.77
N LEU A 423 32.76 -9.61 13.71
CA LEU A 423 31.65 -10.54 13.81
C LEU A 423 31.54 -11.43 12.58
N LEU A 424 31.78 -10.93 11.38
CA LEU A 424 31.77 -11.71 10.15
C LEU A 424 32.90 -12.76 10.14
N ILE A 425 34.11 -12.41 10.64
CA ILE A 425 35.24 -13.33 10.80
C ILE A 425 34.91 -14.38 11.84
N LYS A 426 34.41 -13.98 13.02
CA LYS A 426 34.05 -14.87 14.12
C LYS A 426 33.05 -15.93 13.67
N ASN A 427 32.12 -15.57 12.79
CA ASN A 427 31.07 -16.44 12.26
C ASN A 427 31.45 -17.17 10.98
N SER A 428 32.75 -17.17 10.58
CA SER A 428 33.25 -17.85 9.39
C SER A 428 32.45 -17.55 8.12
N TRP A 429 32.23 -16.26 7.86
CA TRP A 429 31.37 -15.80 6.77
C TRP A 429 31.87 -16.27 5.40
N PRO A 430 31.00 -16.83 4.53
CA PRO A 430 31.43 -17.52 3.30
C PRO A 430 32.18 -16.69 2.28
N SER A 431 31.94 -15.37 2.28
CA SER A 431 32.54 -14.43 1.32
C SER A 431 33.85 -13.80 1.81
N ILE A 432 34.32 -14.18 2.99
CA ILE A 432 35.54 -13.62 3.60
C ILE A 432 36.63 -14.66 3.58
N ASP A 433 37.63 -14.48 2.71
CA ASP A 433 38.84 -15.29 2.73
C ASP A 433 39.68 -14.95 3.96
N GLN A 434 39.68 -15.87 4.95
CA GLN A 434 40.37 -15.72 6.22
C GLN A 434 41.88 -15.49 6.09
N ASN A 435 42.48 -15.81 4.90
CA ASN A 435 43.91 -15.61 4.65
C ASN A 435 44.22 -14.16 4.22
N ILE A 436 43.28 -13.47 3.60
CA ILE A 436 43.46 -12.10 3.12
C ILE A 436 43.46 -11.09 4.28
N ILE A 437 42.67 -11.39 5.34
CA ILE A 437 42.46 -10.47 6.47
C ILE A 437 43.67 -10.42 7.41
N LYS A 438 44.52 -11.46 7.43
CA LYS A 438 45.69 -11.51 8.31
C LYS A 438 46.82 -10.60 7.86
N ASP A 439 46.90 -10.23 6.58
CA ASP A 439 48.05 -9.52 6.04
C ASP A 439 47.86 -8.02 5.82
N ASP A 440 46.69 -7.48 5.52
CA ASP A 440 46.49 -6.03 5.37
C ASP A 440 45.01 -5.60 5.19
N ILE A 441 44.33 -5.24 6.26
CA ILE A 441 42.93 -4.74 6.24
C ILE A 441 42.79 -3.45 5.39
N SER A 442 43.89 -2.70 5.19
CA SER A 442 43.88 -1.44 4.44
C SER A 442 43.67 -1.57 2.93
N LYS A 443 43.74 -2.78 2.40
CA LYS A 443 43.56 -3.06 0.95
C LYS A 443 42.21 -3.62 0.56
N ILE A 444 41.33 -3.84 1.55
CA ILE A 444 40.03 -4.46 1.34
C ILE A 444 39.01 -3.36 1.15
N ASN A 445 38.17 -3.47 0.14
CA ASN A 445 37.01 -2.61 -0.01
C ASN A 445 35.94 -3.04 1.02
N ILE A 446 36.00 -2.38 2.20
CA ILE A 446 35.11 -2.68 3.33
C ILE A 446 33.65 -2.56 2.94
N GLN A 447 33.31 -1.58 2.10
CA GLN A 447 31.95 -1.40 1.59
C GLN A 447 31.45 -2.65 0.82
N GLU A 448 32.29 -3.23 -0.02
CA GLU A 448 31.96 -4.42 -0.80
C GLU A 448 31.72 -5.64 0.11
N ILE A 449 32.47 -5.77 1.21
CA ILE A 449 32.23 -6.82 2.21
C ILE A 449 30.89 -6.62 2.90
N ILE A 450 30.55 -5.42 3.31
CA ILE A 450 29.29 -5.10 3.97
C ILE A 450 28.10 -5.33 3.02
N ASP A 451 28.21 -4.88 1.77
CA ASP A 451 27.17 -5.09 0.74
C ASP A 451 26.97 -6.58 0.43
N THR A 452 28.06 -7.35 0.39
CA THR A 452 28.02 -8.80 0.20
C THR A 452 27.40 -9.50 1.42
N ALA A 453 27.75 -9.06 2.63
CA ALA A 453 27.20 -9.59 3.88
C ALA A 453 25.70 -9.30 3.97
N GLU A 454 25.26 -8.09 3.63
CA GLU A 454 23.84 -7.71 3.58
C GLU A 454 23.10 -8.58 2.55
N SER A 455 23.66 -8.76 1.36
CA SER A 455 23.07 -9.60 0.31
C SER A 455 22.92 -11.05 0.77
N TYR A 456 23.91 -11.61 1.46
CA TYR A 456 23.88 -12.97 1.99
C TYR A 456 22.91 -13.11 3.18
N LEU A 457 22.84 -12.13 4.08
CA LEU A 457 21.82 -12.09 5.15
C LEU A 457 20.41 -12.08 4.56
N CYS A 458 20.21 -11.31 3.51
CA CYS A 458 18.94 -11.30 2.78
C CYS A 458 18.65 -12.64 2.12
N GLU A 459 19.65 -13.31 1.54
CA GLU A 459 19.49 -14.64 0.94
C GLU A 459 19.19 -15.70 1.98
N ILE A 460 19.88 -15.70 3.13
CA ILE A 460 19.56 -16.59 4.27
C ILE A 460 18.17 -16.31 4.79
N LYS A 461 17.80 -15.07 5.02
CA LYS A 461 16.44 -14.69 5.43
C LYS A 461 15.41 -15.18 4.42
N GLN A 462 15.65 -15.01 3.14
CA GLN A 462 14.75 -15.50 2.09
C GLN A 462 14.66 -17.03 2.11
N SER A 463 15.77 -17.75 2.29
CA SER A 463 15.76 -19.22 2.34
C SER A 463 15.07 -19.77 3.59
N GLN A 464 15.23 -19.12 4.72
CA GLN A 464 14.62 -19.50 6.00
C GLN A 464 13.17 -19.01 6.11
N ILE A 465 12.88 -17.80 5.62
CA ILE A 465 11.53 -17.26 5.50
C ILE A 465 10.67 -18.13 4.56
N ARG A 466 11.24 -18.75 3.52
CA ARG A 466 10.51 -19.66 2.61
C ARG A 466 9.88 -20.86 3.30
N THR A 467 10.40 -21.33 4.41
CA THR A 467 9.79 -22.42 5.20
C THR A 467 8.76 -21.93 6.21
N GLY A 468 8.77 -20.63 6.52
CA GLY A 468 7.92 -19.99 7.52
C GLY A 468 6.88 -19.00 6.96
N LEU A 469 6.87 -18.72 5.65
CA LEU A 469 5.93 -17.77 5.07
C LEU A 469 4.50 -18.32 4.98
N HIS A 470 3.54 -17.43 5.12
CA HIS A 470 2.13 -17.70 4.86
C HIS A 470 1.83 -17.49 3.37
N ILE A 471 1.11 -18.42 2.76
CA ILE A 471 0.54 -18.23 1.42
C ILE A 471 -0.87 -17.70 1.60
N PHE A 472 -1.16 -16.55 1.00
CA PHE A 472 -2.47 -15.90 1.10
C PHE A 472 -3.60 -16.84 0.72
N GLY A 473 -4.62 -16.95 1.59
CA GLY A 473 -5.81 -17.79 1.38
C GLY A 473 -5.58 -19.30 1.49
N VAL A 474 -4.36 -19.76 1.80
CA VAL A 474 -4.05 -21.18 2.01
C VAL A 474 -3.93 -21.48 3.51
N ASN A 475 -4.63 -22.52 3.96
CA ASN A 475 -4.55 -22.95 5.35
C ASN A 475 -3.14 -23.43 5.68
N GLN A 476 -2.65 -23.04 6.84
CA GLN A 476 -1.38 -23.54 7.36
C GLN A 476 -1.50 -25.03 7.72
N SER A 477 -0.36 -25.74 7.71
CA SER A 477 -0.32 -27.11 8.23
C SER A 477 -0.70 -27.16 9.70
N MET A 478 -1.19 -28.31 10.17
CA MET A 478 -1.58 -28.48 11.57
C MET A 478 -0.42 -28.18 12.53
N ASP A 479 0.81 -28.57 12.19
CA ASP A 479 1.99 -28.31 13.01
C ASP A 479 2.23 -26.79 13.16
N LYS A 480 2.15 -26.03 12.08
CA LYS A 480 2.26 -24.56 12.12
C LYS A 480 1.13 -23.88 12.90
N LEU A 481 -0.09 -24.41 12.83
CA LEU A 481 -1.21 -23.91 13.62
C LEU A 481 -1.01 -24.18 15.11
N ILE A 482 -0.45 -25.35 15.48
CA ILE A 482 -0.09 -25.67 16.86
C ILE A 482 1.00 -24.72 17.36
N GLU A 483 2.08 -24.52 16.60
CA GLU A 483 3.15 -23.57 16.94
C GLU A 483 2.62 -22.14 17.11
N LEU A 484 1.76 -21.67 16.20
CA LEU A 484 1.14 -20.35 16.30
C LEU A 484 0.25 -20.24 17.55
N THR A 485 -0.54 -21.27 17.82
CA THR A 485 -1.41 -21.33 19.01
C THR A 485 -0.60 -21.27 20.29
N LEU A 486 0.49 -22.03 20.35
CA LEU A 486 1.42 -22.00 21.49
C LEU A 486 2.07 -20.64 21.65
N ALA A 487 2.51 -20.02 20.55
CA ALA A 487 3.09 -18.68 20.58
C ALA A 487 2.10 -17.63 21.12
N ILE A 488 0.83 -17.67 20.68
CA ILE A 488 -0.21 -16.75 21.15
C ILE A 488 -0.57 -17.02 22.63
N SER A 489 -0.64 -18.29 23.05
CA SER A 489 -1.01 -18.65 24.42
C SER A 489 0.10 -18.39 25.45
N ASN A 490 1.35 -18.28 25.01
CA ASN A 490 2.52 -18.00 25.87
C ASN A 490 2.83 -16.50 26.03
N VAL A 491 1.99 -15.61 25.52
CA VAL A 491 2.13 -14.17 25.78
C VAL A 491 1.81 -13.92 27.25
N PRO A 492 2.72 -13.28 28.05
CA PRO A 492 2.52 -13.03 29.46
C PRO A 492 1.40 -12.03 29.74
#